data_63d86c52fb752a9bba870fb04903f87a
#
_entry.id   63d86c52fb752a9bba870fb04903f87a
#
_cell.length_a   1.000
_cell.length_b   1.000
_cell.length_c   1.000
_cell.angle_alpha   90.00
_cell.angle_beta   90.00
_cell.angle_gamma   90.00
#
_symmetry.space_group_name_H-M   'P 1'
#
loop_
_entity.id
_entity.type
_entity.pdbx_description
1 polymer ?
#
loop_
_entity_poly.entity_id
_entity_poly.type
_entity_poly.pdbx_seq_one_letter_code
_entity_poly.pdbx_strand_id
1 'polypeptide(L)'
;MMQKYQDSSLSPEERASDLLARMNLDEKFGQIQCYNAIDSFLGKSVEKQNPYGVGQVCILIATMLDDVGSAAGLITRLQKQIMGSGKHHIPAIFHIETLTEIGRAHV
;
A
#
# COMPACT_ATOMS: atom_id res chain seq x y z
N MET A 1 21.85 2.39 -11.26
CA MET A 1 22.30 1.03 -10.88
C MET A 1 21.27 0.40 -9.98
N MET A 2 20.90 -0.84 -10.27
CA MET A 2 19.91 -1.58 -9.49
C MET A 2 20.46 -1.93 -8.09
N GLN A 3 19.67 -1.67 -7.06
CA GLN A 3 20.05 -2.01 -5.70
C GLN A 3 19.62 -3.45 -5.37
N LYS A 4 20.27 -4.06 -4.37
CA LYS A 4 20.01 -5.47 -4.05
C LYS A 4 18.53 -5.77 -3.78
N TYR A 5 17.83 -4.90 -3.04
CA TYR A 5 16.42 -5.17 -2.76
C TYR A 5 15.54 -5.16 -4.01
N GLN A 6 16.03 -4.57 -5.10
CA GLN A 6 15.31 -4.52 -6.39
C GLN A 6 15.60 -5.73 -7.26
N ASP A 7 16.58 -6.54 -6.90
CA ASP A 7 17.02 -7.69 -7.68
C ASP A 7 16.17 -8.92 -7.37
N SER A 8 15.27 -9.27 -8.29
CA SER A 8 14.35 -10.39 -8.10
C SER A 8 15.02 -11.76 -8.10
N SER A 9 16.29 -11.84 -8.50
CA SER A 9 17.04 -13.10 -8.47
C SER A 9 17.55 -13.46 -7.07
N LEU A 10 17.58 -12.50 -6.16
CA LEU A 10 17.99 -12.72 -4.77
C LEU A 10 16.82 -13.23 -3.94
N SER A 11 17.11 -13.88 -2.81
CA SER A 11 16.07 -14.37 -1.92
C SER A 11 15.31 -13.21 -1.27
N PRO A 12 14.04 -13.43 -0.88
CA PRO A 12 13.28 -12.41 -0.15
C PRO A 12 13.99 -11.91 1.11
N GLU A 13 14.68 -12.80 1.82
CA GLU A 13 15.41 -12.46 3.04
C GLU A 13 16.58 -11.51 2.75
N GLU A 14 17.34 -11.79 1.70
CA GLU A 14 18.45 -10.92 1.30
C GLU A 14 17.95 -9.55 0.86
N ARG A 15 16.85 -9.54 0.11
CA ARG A 15 16.25 -8.31 -0.39
C ARG A 15 15.70 -7.47 0.77
N ALA A 16 15.01 -8.09 1.71
CA ALA A 16 14.46 -7.41 2.88
C ALA A 16 15.57 -6.83 3.77
N SER A 17 16.63 -7.59 4.00
CA SER A 17 17.78 -7.13 4.79
C SER A 17 18.44 -5.91 4.16
N ASP A 18 18.64 -5.94 2.85
CA ASP A 18 19.22 -4.80 2.13
C ASP A 18 18.34 -3.56 2.22
N LEU A 19 17.03 -3.73 2.03
CA LEU A 19 16.09 -2.62 2.11
C LEU A 19 16.06 -2.01 3.52
N LEU A 20 15.99 -2.84 4.56
CA LEU A 20 16.00 -2.37 5.93
C LEU A 20 17.25 -1.56 6.27
N ALA A 21 18.40 -1.99 5.75
CA ALA A 21 19.66 -1.27 5.98
C ALA A 21 19.69 0.12 5.34
N ARG A 22 18.87 0.35 4.33
CA ARG A 22 18.77 1.64 3.62
C ARG A 22 17.73 2.57 4.20
N MET A 23 16.81 2.07 5.04
CA MET A 23 15.68 2.83 5.56
C MET A 23 16.02 3.53 6.87
N ASN A 24 15.56 4.77 7.00
CA ASN A 24 15.60 5.47 8.28
C ASN A 24 14.40 5.08 9.15
N LEU A 25 14.34 5.61 10.36
CA LEU A 25 13.28 5.26 11.31
C LEU A 25 11.89 5.66 10.82
N ASP A 26 11.76 6.85 10.22
CA ASP A 26 10.47 7.33 9.70
C ASP A 26 9.95 6.44 8.57
N GLU A 27 10.85 6.02 7.70
CA GLU A 27 10.50 5.12 6.59
C GLU A 27 10.07 3.74 7.10
N LYS A 28 10.77 3.21 8.10
CA LYS A 28 10.41 1.94 8.73
C LYS A 28 9.06 2.05 9.44
N PHE A 29 8.84 3.15 10.14
CA PHE A 29 7.57 3.38 10.83
C PHE A 29 6.40 3.45 9.85
N GLY A 30 6.62 4.07 8.69
CA GLY A 30 5.61 4.11 7.63
C GLY A 30 5.16 2.72 7.18
N GLN A 31 6.08 1.76 7.15
CA GLN A 31 5.76 0.40 6.70
C GLN A 31 4.86 -0.39 7.64
N ILE A 32 4.77 0.01 8.90
CA ILE A 32 3.85 -0.63 9.86
C ILE A 32 2.56 0.16 10.06
N GLN A 33 2.38 1.23 9.30
CA GLN A 33 1.15 2.03 9.34
C GLN A 33 0.18 1.56 8.27
N CYS A 34 -1.10 1.91 8.48
CA CYS A 34 -2.18 1.62 7.55
C CYS A 34 -2.86 2.92 7.13
N TYR A 35 -3.05 3.08 5.82
CA TYR A 35 -3.86 4.17 5.27
C TYR A 35 -5.26 3.65 4.98
N ASN A 36 -6.28 4.40 5.38
CA ASN A 36 -7.65 4.05 5.07
C ASN A 36 -8.05 4.72 3.75
N ALA A 37 -8.38 3.93 2.75
CA ALA A 37 -8.65 4.43 1.39
C ALA A 37 -9.82 5.44 1.32
N ILE A 38 -10.75 5.40 2.27
CA ILE A 38 -11.85 6.37 2.32
C ILE A 38 -11.33 7.80 2.46
N ASP A 39 -10.17 7.97 3.11
CA ASP A 39 -9.60 9.29 3.33
C ASP A 39 -9.24 9.99 2.01
N SER A 40 -8.99 9.24 0.95
CA SER A 40 -8.72 9.83 -0.37
C SER A 40 -9.91 10.61 -0.91
N PHE A 41 -11.13 10.25 -0.51
CA PHE A 41 -12.36 10.95 -0.90
C PHE A 41 -12.67 12.12 0.02
N LEU A 42 -11.95 12.24 1.13
CA LEU A 42 -12.13 13.29 2.13
C LEU A 42 -11.04 14.37 2.04
N GLY A 43 -10.30 14.39 0.94
CA GLY A 43 -9.23 15.37 0.74
C GLY A 43 -7.95 15.09 1.53
N LYS A 44 -7.84 13.91 2.11
CA LYS A 44 -6.67 13.48 2.88
C LYS A 44 -5.87 12.46 2.06
N SER A 45 -5.12 12.94 1.08
CA SER A 45 -4.39 12.05 0.18
C SER A 45 -3.34 11.23 0.92
N VAL A 46 -3.05 10.05 0.41
CA VAL A 46 -2.04 9.17 0.99
C VAL A 46 -0.66 9.82 0.99
N GLU A 47 -0.36 10.61 -0.03
CA GLU A 47 0.91 11.32 -0.15
C GLU A 47 1.11 12.34 0.96
N LYS A 48 0.05 13.03 1.36
CA LYS A 48 0.11 14.03 2.43
C LYS A 48 0.19 13.38 3.81
N GLN A 49 -0.55 12.31 4.03
CA GLN A 49 -0.59 11.63 5.33
C GLN A 49 0.60 10.72 5.55
N ASN A 50 1.15 10.16 4.48
CA ASN A 50 2.22 9.18 4.58
C ASN A 50 3.38 9.55 3.64
N PRO A 51 4.07 10.66 3.91
CA PRO A 51 5.13 11.15 3.01
C PRO A 51 6.32 10.20 2.90
N TYR A 52 6.48 9.30 3.85
CA TYR A 52 7.56 8.30 3.84
C TYR A 52 7.11 6.94 3.32
N GLY A 53 5.89 6.87 2.75
CA GLY A 53 5.30 5.61 2.32
C GLY A 53 4.43 5.00 3.41
N VAL A 54 3.69 3.98 3.03
CA VAL A 54 2.81 3.24 3.96
C VAL A 54 2.80 1.78 3.57
N GLY A 55 2.83 0.90 4.57
CA GLY A 55 2.92 -0.54 4.32
C GLY A 55 1.61 -1.22 3.98
N GLN A 56 0.49 -0.66 4.45
CA GLN A 56 -0.82 -1.29 4.29
C GLN A 56 -1.89 -0.27 3.93
N VAL A 57 -2.87 -0.71 3.14
CA VAL A 57 -4.03 0.10 2.79
C VAL A 57 -5.30 -0.71 3.04
N CYS A 58 -6.21 -0.17 3.84
CA CYS A 58 -7.53 -0.74 4.01
C CYS A 58 -8.43 -0.20 2.90
N ILE A 59 -8.98 -1.08 2.07
CA ILE A 59 -9.81 -0.73 0.92
C ILE A 59 -11.27 -1.06 1.14
N LEU A 60 -11.74 -1.04 2.38
CA LEU A 60 -13.14 -1.35 2.68
C LEU A 60 -14.11 -0.54 1.81
N ILE A 61 -13.76 0.70 1.51
CA ILE A 61 -14.57 1.57 0.64
C ILE A 61 -14.83 0.95 -0.74
N ALA A 62 -13.93 0.08 -1.20
CA ALA A 62 -14.08 -0.56 -2.51
C ALA A 62 -15.35 -1.44 -2.58
N THR A 63 -15.84 -1.91 -1.43
CA THR A 63 -17.09 -2.69 -1.40
C THR A 63 -18.31 -1.86 -1.71
N MET A 64 -18.19 -0.54 -1.64
CA MET A 64 -19.28 0.40 -1.93
C MET A 64 -19.24 0.89 -3.37
N LEU A 65 -18.26 0.50 -4.14
CA LEU A 65 -18.16 0.86 -5.55
C LEU A 65 -19.00 -0.10 -6.39
N ASP A 66 -19.58 0.43 -7.47
CA ASP A 66 -20.58 -0.28 -8.25
C ASP A 66 -20.01 -1.43 -9.08
N ASP A 67 -18.74 -1.36 -9.46
CA ASP A 67 -18.18 -2.36 -10.35
C ASP A 67 -16.70 -2.65 -10.02
N VAL A 68 -16.24 -3.80 -10.53
CA VAL A 68 -14.86 -4.27 -10.32
C VAL A 68 -13.84 -3.32 -10.97
N GLY A 69 -14.21 -2.73 -12.11
CA GLY A 69 -13.31 -1.80 -12.81
C GLY A 69 -13.01 -0.57 -11.97
N SER A 70 -14.03 0.01 -11.33
CA SER A 70 -13.83 1.16 -10.44
C SER A 70 -12.97 0.80 -9.24
N ALA A 71 -13.19 -0.37 -8.64
CA ALA A 71 -12.38 -0.84 -7.52
C ALA A 71 -10.92 -1.05 -7.92
N ALA A 72 -10.69 -1.71 -9.05
CA ALA A 72 -9.35 -1.93 -9.58
C ALA A 72 -8.65 -0.60 -9.91
N GLY A 73 -9.39 0.36 -10.46
CA GLY A 73 -8.86 1.69 -10.76
C GLY A 73 -8.42 2.43 -9.50
N LEU A 74 -9.20 2.35 -8.44
CA LEU A 74 -8.85 2.95 -7.16
C LEU A 74 -7.57 2.33 -6.59
N ILE A 75 -7.48 1.01 -6.58
CA ILE A 75 -6.30 0.31 -6.07
C ILE A 75 -5.06 0.69 -6.88
N THR A 76 -5.17 0.69 -8.20
CA THR A 76 -4.05 1.05 -9.08
C THR A 76 -3.58 2.47 -8.83
N ARG A 77 -4.50 3.41 -8.71
CA ARG A 77 -4.18 4.82 -8.45
C ARG A 77 -3.49 4.99 -7.12
N LEU A 78 -4.03 4.38 -6.06
CA LEU A 78 -3.43 4.47 -4.73
C LEU A 78 -2.04 3.84 -4.69
N GLN A 79 -1.86 2.67 -5.33
CA GLN A 79 -0.56 2.02 -5.35
C GLN A 79 0.49 2.89 -6.05
N LYS A 80 0.12 3.53 -7.15
CA LYS A 80 1.03 4.45 -7.84
C LYS A 80 1.42 5.63 -6.97
N GLN A 81 0.46 6.21 -6.24
CA GLN A 81 0.72 7.32 -5.34
C GLN A 81 1.64 6.90 -4.20
N ILE A 82 1.42 5.72 -3.63
CA ILE A 82 2.23 5.19 -2.54
C ILE A 82 3.67 4.94 -3.01
N MET A 83 3.84 4.31 -4.15
CA MET A 83 5.17 4.03 -4.69
C MET A 83 5.89 5.31 -5.10
N GLY A 84 5.15 6.37 -5.43
CA GLY A 84 5.71 7.66 -5.78
C GLY A 84 6.08 8.53 -4.58
N SER A 85 5.48 8.29 -3.41
CA SER A 85 5.69 9.16 -2.24
C SER A 85 6.91 8.77 -1.41
N GLY A 86 7.30 7.51 -1.42
CA GLY A 86 8.44 7.04 -0.64
C GLY A 86 9.73 7.02 -1.44
N LYS A 87 10.85 7.13 -0.75
CA LYS A 87 12.19 7.11 -1.36
C LYS A 87 12.51 5.78 -2.02
N HIS A 88 12.00 4.69 -1.48
CA HIS A 88 12.35 3.34 -1.92
C HIS A 88 11.29 2.71 -2.83
N HIS A 89 10.22 3.41 -3.11
CA HIS A 89 9.15 2.97 -4.02
C HIS A 89 8.57 1.60 -3.64
N ILE A 90 8.31 1.40 -2.34
CA ILE A 90 7.79 0.14 -1.81
C ILE A 90 6.27 0.12 -2.00
N PRO A 91 5.72 -0.92 -2.67
CA PRO A 91 4.27 -1.05 -2.79
C PRO A 91 3.65 -1.45 -1.45
N ALA A 92 2.40 -1.05 -1.22
CA ALA A 92 1.65 -1.42 -0.04
C ALA A 92 0.90 -2.73 -0.24
N ILE A 93 0.57 -3.39 0.87
CA ILE A 93 -0.34 -4.54 0.88
C ILE A 93 -1.74 -4.00 1.06
N PHE A 94 -2.63 -4.30 0.11
CA PHE A 94 -4.03 -3.90 0.19
C PHE A 94 -4.84 -5.01 0.86
N HIS A 95 -5.70 -4.64 1.79
CA HIS A 95 -6.53 -5.60 2.51
C HIS A 95 -7.92 -5.05 2.78
N ILE A 96 -8.83 -5.95 3.09
CA ILE A 96 -10.19 -5.63 3.46
C ILE A 96 -10.57 -6.49 4.66
N GLU A 97 -11.37 -5.93 5.54
CA GLU A 97 -11.92 -6.68 6.66
C GLU A 97 -13.31 -7.20 6.30
N THR A 98 -13.48 -8.49 6.36
CA THR A 98 -14.77 -9.11 6.03
C THR A 98 -15.51 -9.58 7.28
N LEU A 99 -14.84 -9.62 8.43
CA LEU A 99 -15.42 -10.04 9.71
C LEU A 99 -16.16 -11.36 9.57
N THR A 100 -17.45 -11.37 9.90
CA THR A 100 -18.31 -12.55 9.77
C THR A 100 -18.97 -12.68 8.41
N GLU A 101 -18.71 -11.75 7.53
CA GLU A 101 -19.33 -11.74 6.19
C GLU A 101 -18.60 -12.67 5.24
N ILE A 102 -19.36 -13.22 4.30
CA ILE A 102 -18.76 -13.95 3.18
C ILE A 102 -18.45 -12.95 2.06
N GLY A 103 -18.27 -11.70 2.44
CA GLY A 103 -18.04 -10.62 1.52
C GLY A 103 -19.26 -10.35 0.65
N ARG A 104 -19.00 -9.91 -0.57
CA ARG A 104 -20.09 -9.56 -1.49
C ARG A 104 -20.67 -10.76 -2.24
N ALA A 105 -20.26 -11.96 -1.86
CA ALA A 105 -20.76 -13.17 -2.51
C ALA A 105 -22.25 -13.39 -2.29
N HIS A 106 -22.82 -12.76 -1.29
CA HIS A 106 -24.25 -12.85 -0.97
C HIS A 106 -25.10 -11.84 -1.71
N VAL A 107 -24.52 -10.91 -2.41
CA VAL A 107 -25.26 -9.79 -3.00
C VAL A 107 -25.61 -10.03 -4.44
#